data_787553f65e973b4bfb8d866464e1a231
#
_entry.id   787553f65e973b4bfb8d866464e1a231
#
_cell.length_a   1.000
_cell.length_b   1.000
_cell.length_c   1.000
_cell.angle_alpha   90.00
_cell.angle_beta   90.00
_cell.angle_gamma   90.00
#
_symmetry.space_group_name_H-M   'P 1'
#
loop_
_entity.id
_entity.type
_entity.pdbx_description
1 polymer ?
#
loop_
_entity_poly.entity_id
_entity_poly.type
_entity_poly.pdbx_seq_one_letter_code
_entity_poly.pdbx_strand_id
1 'polypeptide(L)'
;MTAGSPRILALDFDGVICDGLIEYFEVAWRAYCQIWSPVNDTPPDDLALRFYRLRPVIETGWEMPVLIKALIDDIPEDKILQEWVNLTPYILSTDKLNSKEVAIKLDSLRDEWIATDLDGWLSLHKFYPGVVEKLKMTLNSEVKLYIVSTKEGRFIQQLLQREGVNLPPTAIFGKEVKRPKYETLRELIAAANIPPGNLWFIEDRLKTLELVQEQPDLNDVKLFLADWGYNTQPERKAAQNNPRVQLLSLSQFAKDFSGWL
;
A
#
# COMPACT_ATOMS: atom_id res chain seq x y z
N MET A 1 10.49 -27.58 11.47
CA MET A 1 10.34 -26.10 11.55
C MET A 1 11.62 -25.55 12.14
N THR A 2 12.30 -24.69 11.42
CA THR A 2 13.45 -23.95 11.94
C THR A 2 12.95 -22.96 13.00
N ALA A 3 13.56 -22.93 14.18
CA ALA A 3 13.27 -21.91 15.18
C ALA A 3 13.52 -20.52 14.53
N GLY A 4 12.47 -19.71 14.39
CA GLY A 4 12.57 -18.38 13.78
C GLY A 4 11.79 -18.16 12.49
N SER A 5 10.95 -19.11 12.04
CA SER A 5 10.05 -18.90 10.88
C SER A 5 8.59 -18.77 11.31
N PRO A 6 7.77 -17.90 10.65
CA PRO A 6 6.35 -17.84 10.91
C PRO A 6 5.62 -19.11 10.45
N ARG A 7 4.42 -19.36 10.97
CA ARG A 7 3.46 -20.28 10.36
C ARG A 7 2.58 -19.60 9.32
N ILE A 8 2.33 -18.32 9.53
CA ILE A 8 1.59 -17.45 8.61
C ILE A 8 2.43 -16.21 8.33
N LEU A 9 2.62 -15.91 7.05
CA LEU A 9 3.14 -14.65 6.54
C LEU A 9 1.99 -13.89 5.89
N ALA A 10 1.59 -12.77 6.46
CA ALA A 10 0.60 -11.85 5.92
C ALA A 10 1.31 -10.60 5.39
N LEU A 11 1.05 -10.21 4.16
CA LEU A 11 1.70 -9.08 3.48
C LEU A 11 0.64 -8.10 3.00
N ASP A 12 0.87 -6.79 3.16
CA ASP A 12 0.20 -5.83 2.29
C ASP A 12 0.71 -5.98 0.85
N PHE A 13 0.03 -5.37 -0.10
CA PHE A 13 0.38 -5.45 -1.52
C PHE A 13 1.07 -4.18 -2.02
N ASP A 14 0.36 -3.05 -2.02
CA ASP A 14 0.91 -1.79 -2.52
C ASP A 14 1.91 -1.20 -1.50
N GLY A 15 3.14 -0.93 -1.95
CA GLY A 15 4.23 -0.46 -1.07
C GLY A 15 4.99 -1.58 -0.34
N VAL A 16 4.52 -2.83 -0.36
CA VAL A 16 5.24 -3.99 0.20
C VAL A 16 5.68 -4.95 -0.90
N ILE A 17 4.76 -5.40 -1.73
CA ILE A 17 5.01 -6.35 -2.82
C ILE A 17 5.22 -5.59 -4.13
N CYS A 18 4.39 -4.58 -4.37
CA CYS A 18 4.27 -3.90 -5.65
C CYS A 18 4.33 -2.38 -5.49
N ASP A 19 5.05 -1.73 -6.39
CA ASP A 19 5.06 -0.29 -6.58
C ASP A 19 4.06 0.09 -7.66
N GLY A 20 3.03 0.85 -7.29
CA GLY A 20 1.99 1.38 -8.17
C GLY A 20 2.16 2.86 -8.52
N LEU A 21 3.28 3.50 -8.20
CA LEU A 21 3.45 4.96 -8.31
C LEU A 21 3.15 5.50 -9.71
N ILE A 22 3.53 4.77 -10.76
CA ILE A 22 3.30 5.20 -12.14
C ILE A 22 1.79 5.22 -12.43
N GLU A 23 1.06 4.16 -12.08
CA GLU A 23 -0.40 4.11 -12.21
C GLU A 23 -1.08 5.20 -11.40
N TYR A 24 -0.65 5.39 -10.14
CA TYR A 24 -1.22 6.40 -9.26
C TYR A 24 -1.09 7.81 -9.83
N PHE A 25 0.09 8.14 -10.36
CA PHE A 25 0.30 9.43 -10.99
C PHE A 25 -0.56 9.62 -12.23
N GLU A 26 -0.58 8.63 -13.12
CA GLU A 26 -1.33 8.69 -14.37
C GLU A 26 -2.83 8.87 -14.15
N VAL A 27 -3.44 8.09 -13.25
CA VAL A 27 -4.86 8.23 -12.95
C VAL A 27 -5.16 9.52 -12.19
N ALA A 28 -4.26 9.94 -11.30
CA ALA A 28 -4.39 11.21 -10.57
C ALA A 28 -4.33 12.41 -11.50
N TRP A 29 -3.41 12.40 -12.48
CA TRP A 29 -3.29 13.45 -13.48
C TRP A 29 -4.55 13.54 -14.35
N ARG A 30 -5.04 12.41 -14.86
CA ARG A 30 -6.30 12.36 -15.63
C ARG A 30 -7.48 12.90 -14.82
N ALA A 31 -7.58 12.51 -13.55
CA ALA A 31 -8.63 13.01 -12.65
C ALA A 31 -8.49 14.53 -12.39
N TYR A 32 -7.27 15.00 -12.16
CA TYR A 32 -6.98 16.43 -12.03
C TYR A 32 -7.44 17.21 -13.27
N CYS A 33 -7.06 16.76 -14.47
CA CYS A 33 -7.46 17.42 -15.72
C CYS A 33 -8.98 17.49 -15.88
N GLN A 34 -9.70 16.43 -15.53
CA GLN A 34 -11.16 16.42 -15.63
C GLN A 34 -11.87 17.26 -14.55
N ILE A 35 -11.26 17.44 -13.39
CA ILE A 35 -11.84 18.21 -12.28
C ILE A 35 -11.53 19.68 -12.43
N TRP A 36 -10.28 20.05 -12.71
CA TRP A 36 -9.82 21.45 -12.70
C TRP A 36 -9.60 22.04 -14.09
N SER A 37 -9.70 21.24 -15.17
CA SER A 37 -9.64 21.69 -16.57
C SER A 37 -8.46 22.65 -16.86
N PRO A 38 -7.20 22.22 -16.63
CA PRO A 38 -6.04 23.05 -16.88
C PRO A 38 -5.94 23.43 -18.37
N VAL A 39 -5.28 24.54 -18.69
CA VAL A 39 -5.06 24.99 -20.06
C VAL A 39 -4.23 23.97 -20.86
N ASN A 40 -3.28 23.30 -20.21
CA ASN A 40 -2.45 22.27 -20.78
C ASN A 40 -2.73 20.94 -20.09
N ASP A 41 -3.03 19.90 -20.86
CA ASP A 41 -3.29 18.53 -20.40
C ASP A 41 -2.01 17.67 -20.31
N THR A 42 -0.86 18.24 -20.65
CA THR A 42 0.45 17.59 -20.45
C THR A 42 1.02 18.00 -19.09
N PRO A 43 1.38 17.03 -18.23
CA PRO A 43 1.94 17.34 -16.93
C PRO A 43 3.32 18.02 -17.04
N PRO A 44 3.68 18.96 -16.15
CA PRO A 44 5.05 19.46 -16.04
C PRO A 44 6.08 18.35 -15.85
N ASP A 45 7.27 18.50 -16.42
CA ASP A 45 8.30 17.44 -16.48
C ASP A 45 8.70 16.86 -15.11
N ASP A 46 8.70 17.69 -14.05
CA ASP A 46 9.10 17.28 -12.70
C ASP A 46 7.94 16.81 -11.81
N LEU A 47 6.68 16.99 -12.27
CA LEU A 47 5.49 16.78 -11.44
C LEU A 47 5.37 15.33 -10.95
N ALA A 48 5.66 14.35 -11.82
CA ALA A 48 5.61 12.94 -11.45
C ALA A 48 6.60 12.61 -10.32
N LEU A 49 7.84 13.12 -10.40
CA LEU A 49 8.86 12.89 -9.37
C LEU A 49 8.50 13.57 -8.04
N ARG A 50 7.89 14.75 -8.08
CA ARG A 50 7.35 15.42 -6.88
C ARG A 50 6.21 14.64 -6.26
N PHE A 51 5.27 14.16 -7.06
CA PHE A 51 4.17 13.31 -6.61
C PHE A 51 4.69 12.02 -5.95
N TYR A 52 5.68 11.35 -6.54
CA TYR A 52 6.24 10.10 -5.98
C TYR A 52 6.86 10.32 -4.60
N ARG A 53 7.61 11.43 -4.40
CA ARG A 53 8.19 11.75 -3.08
C ARG A 53 7.12 12.01 -2.01
N LEU A 54 5.99 12.53 -2.42
CA LEU A 54 4.90 12.91 -1.52
C LEU A 54 3.81 11.82 -1.39
N ARG A 55 3.92 10.69 -2.12
CA ARG A 55 2.96 9.58 -2.00
C ARG A 55 2.68 9.16 -0.55
N PRO A 56 3.65 9.18 0.39
CA PRO A 56 3.41 8.81 1.78
C PRO A 56 2.32 9.62 2.49
N VAL A 57 2.00 10.84 2.10
CA VAL A 57 0.94 11.64 2.76
C VAL A 57 -0.47 11.14 2.40
N ILE A 58 -0.63 10.37 1.31
CA ILE A 58 -1.92 9.92 0.80
C ILE A 58 -2.41 8.71 1.61
N GLU A 59 -3.57 8.81 2.23
CA GLU A 59 -4.24 7.69 2.91
C GLU A 59 -5.29 7.03 2.01
N THR A 60 -6.01 7.81 1.21
CA THR A 60 -7.11 7.34 0.35
C THR A 60 -6.95 7.83 -1.08
N GLY A 61 -7.47 7.05 -2.05
CA GLY A 61 -7.25 7.30 -3.48
C GLY A 61 -7.67 8.70 -3.95
N TRP A 62 -8.76 9.25 -3.43
CA TRP A 62 -9.25 10.58 -3.80
C TRP A 62 -8.27 11.73 -3.48
N GLU A 63 -7.35 11.52 -2.56
CA GLU A 63 -6.31 12.51 -2.22
C GLU A 63 -5.27 12.67 -3.33
N MET A 64 -5.13 11.68 -4.22
CA MET A 64 -4.13 11.71 -5.29
C MET A 64 -4.29 12.90 -6.24
N PRO A 65 -5.47 13.18 -6.85
CA PRO A 65 -5.65 14.37 -7.68
C PRO A 65 -5.59 15.67 -6.87
N VAL A 66 -5.93 15.66 -5.57
CA VAL A 66 -5.75 16.81 -4.67
C VAL A 66 -4.26 17.10 -4.45
N LEU A 67 -3.42 16.08 -4.34
CA LEU A 67 -1.96 16.26 -4.28
C LEU A 67 -1.42 16.87 -5.58
N ILE A 68 -1.90 16.44 -6.75
CA ILE A 68 -1.56 17.07 -8.02
C ILE A 68 -1.94 18.56 -7.99
N LYS A 69 -3.16 18.89 -7.54
CA LYS A 69 -3.60 20.30 -7.41
C LYS A 69 -2.69 21.09 -6.49
N ALA A 70 -2.34 20.57 -5.32
CA ALA A 70 -1.43 21.20 -4.39
C ALA A 70 -0.05 21.49 -5.01
N LEU A 71 0.47 20.57 -5.79
CA LEU A 71 1.76 20.70 -6.49
C LEU A 71 1.70 21.71 -7.63
N ILE A 72 0.61 21.77 -8.37
CA ILE A 72 0.38 22.77 -9.45
C ILE A 72 0.17 24.17 -8.87
N ASP A 73 -0.42 24.28 -7.69
CA ASP A 73 -0.56 25.57 -6.97
C ASP A 73 0.74 25.98 -6.25
N ASP A 74 1.86 25.30 -6.50
CA ASP A 74 3.17 25.55 -5.92
C ASP A 74 3.20 25.56 -4.37
N ILE A 75 2.32 24.75 -3.73
CA ILE A 75 2.41 24.54 -2.28
C ILE A 75 3.73 23.84 -1.97
N PRO A 76 4.56 24.35 -1.04
CA PRO A 76 5.85 23.78 -0.71
C PRO A 76 5.73 22.31 -0.22
N GLU A 77 6.63 21.43 -0.68
CA GLU A 77 6.60 20.00 -0.38
C GLU A 77 6.72 19.72 1.14
N ASP A 78 7.52 20.49 1.86
CA ASP A 78 7.65 20.41 3.31
C ASP A 78 6.34 20.73 4.03
N LYS A 79 5.59 21.73 3.54
CA LYS A 79 4.25 22.05 4.06
C LYS A 79 3.25 20.93 3.76
N ILE A 80 3.29 20.36 2.56
CA ILE A 80 2.45 19.19 2.22
C ILE A 80 2.75 18.01 3.18
N LEU A 81 4.02 17.70 3.43
CA LEU A 81 4.42 16.62 4.32
C LEU A 81 3.96 16.83 5.77
N GLN A 82 3.90 18.06 6.24
CA GLN A 82 3.57 18.38 7.64
C GLN A 82 2.09 18.62 7.89
N GLU A 83 1.38 19.19 6.91
CA GLU A 83 0.03 19.73 7.11
C GLU A 83 -1.02 19.07 6.21
N TRP A 84 -0.74 17.95 5.57
CA TRP A 84 -1.61 17.33 4.58
C TRP A 84 -3.06 17.16 5.04
N VAL A 85 -3.26 16.71 6.27
CA VAL A 85 -4.59 16.51 6.89
C VAL A 85 -5.42 17.80 6.91
N ASN A 86 -4.76 18.95 7.06
CA ASN A 86 -5.42 20.27 7.07
C ASN A 86 -5.52 20.88 5.66
N LEU A 87 -4.56 20.60 4.79
CA LEU A 87 -4.52 21.13 3.42
C LEU A 87 -5.61 20.54 2.53
N THR A 88 -5.89 19.25 2.64
CA THR A 88 -6.89 18.59 1.78
C THR A 88 -8.29 19.18 1.92
N PRO A 89 -8.86 19.36 3.14
CA PRO A 89 -10.18 19.99 3.28
C PRO A 89 -10.16 21.46 2.84
N TYR A 90 -9.06 22.18 3.04
CA TYR A 90 -8.92 23.56 2.59
C TYR A 90 -8.99 23.66 1.07
N ILE A 91 -8.21 22.85 0.33
CA ILE A 91 -8.22 22.83 -1.15
C ILE A 91 -9.62 22.48 -1.66
N LEU A 92 -10.21 21.40 -1.14
CA LEU A 92 -11.55 21.00 -1.55
C LEU A 92 -12.60 22.09 -1.33
N SER A 93 -12.59 22.75 -0.15
CA SER A 93 -13.55 23.79 0.17
C SER A 93 -13.37 25.03 -0.70
N THR A 94 -12.13 25.41 -1.01
CA THR A 94 -11.81 26.54 -1.88
C THR A 94 -12.37 26.32 -3.28
N ASP A 95 -12.26 25.12 -3.80
CA ASP A 95 -12.70 24.74 -5.14
C ASP A 95 -14.16 24.24 -5.19
N LYS A 96 -14.89 24.32 -4.05
CA LYS A 96 -16.29 23.89 -3.90
C LYS A 96 -16.50 22.41 -4.26
N LEU A 97 -15.53 21.58 -3.93
CA LEU A 97 -15.52 20.12 -4.15
C LEU A 97 -15.72 19.39 -2.82
N ASN A 98 -16.08 18.12 -2.91
CA ASN A 98 -16.07 17.21 -1.78
C ASN A 98 -15.33 15.92 -2.13
N SER A 99 -14.83 15.22 -1.12
CA SER A 99 -14.02 14.00 -1.28
C SER A 99 -14.75 12.86 -2.02
N LYS A 100 -16.08 12.76 -1.89
CA LYS A 100 -16.88 11.74 -2.56
C LYS A 100 -16.93 11.96 -4.08
N GLU A 101 -17.10 13.21 -4.52
CA GLU A 101 -17.11 13.55 -5.95
C GLU A 101 -15.75 13.26 -6.59
N VAL A 102 -14.66 13.64 -5.90
CA VAL A 102 -13.30 13.35 -6.35
C VAL A 102 -13.04 11.83 -6.41
N ALA A 103 -13.50 11.08 -5.40
CA ALA A 103 -13.39 9.63 -5.36
C ALA A 103 -14.14 8.97 -6.52
N ILE A 104 -15.38 9.35 -6.76
CA ILE A 104 -16.20 8.81 -7.87
C ILE A 104 -15.51 9.09 -9.21
N LYS A 105 -14.97 10.30 -9.39
CA LYS A 105 -14.28 10.67 -10.63
C LYS A 105 -13.04 9.83 -10.86
N LEU A 106 -12.20 9.69 -9.83
CA LEU A 106 -10.98 8.89 -9.89
C LEU A 106 -11.30 7.40 -10.18
N ASP A 107 -12.24 6.82 -9.43
CA ASP A 107 -12.61 5.42 -9.57
C ASP A 107 -13.22 5.14 -10.97
N SER A 108 -14.07 6.04 -11.48
CA SER A 108 -14.65 5.91 -12.81
C SER A 108 -13.60 5.93 -13.92
N LEU A 109 -12.61 6.84 -13.82
CA LEU A 109 -11.50 6.91 -14.78
C LEU A 109 -10.63 5.65 -14.78
N ARG A 110 -10.37 5.12 -13.59
CA ARG A 110 -9.63 3.87 -13.43
C ARG A 110 -10.40 2.69 -14.00
N ASP A 111 -11.70 2.58 -13.70
CA ASP A 111 -12.56 1.53 -14.23
C ASP A 111 -12.66 1.58 -15.77
N GLU A 112 -12.80 2.78 -16.35
CA GLU A 112 -12.79 2.97 -17.81
C GLU A 112 -11.46 2.55 -18.43
N TRP A 113 -10.33 2.96 -17.83
CA TRP A 113 -9.01 2.56 -18.30
C TRP A 113 -8.81 1.05 -18.24
N ILE A 114 -9.15 0.43 -17.11
CA ILE A 114 -9.07 -1.03 -16.95
C ILE A 114 -9.96 -1.76 -17.96
N ALA A 115 -11.17 -1.25 -18.24
CA ALA A 115 -12.10 -1.83 -19.19
C ALA A 115 -11.60 -1.74 -20.64
N THR A 116 -10.84 -0.69 -20.98
CA THR A 116 -10.36 -0.43 -22.35
C THR A 116 -8.94 -0.96 -22.60
N ASP A 117 -8.07 -0.96 -21.59
CA ASP A 117 -6.66 -1.37 -21.70
C ASP A 117 -6.14 -1.95 -20.37
N LEU A 118 -6.63 -3.13 -20.01
CA LEU A 118 -6.22 -3.82 -18.80
C LEU A 118 -4.72 -4.13 -18.78
N ASP A 119 -4.17 -4.59 -19.90
CA ASP A 119 -2.74 -4.96 -19.99
C ASP A 119 -1.83 -3.75 -19.85
N GLY A 120 -2.18 -2.63 -20.49
CA GLY A 120 -1.47 -1.36 -20.33
C GLY A 120 -1.53 -0.89 -18.89
N TRP A 121 -2.70 -0.94 -18.24
CA TRP A 121 -2.87 -0.58 -16.83
C TRP A 121 -2.02 -1.47 -15.90
N LEU A 122 -2.08 -2.80 -16.08
CA LEU A 122 -1.28 -3.73 -15.29
C LEU A 122 0.24 -3.52 -15.47
N SER A 123 0.69 -3.09 -16.67
CA SER A 123 2.11 -2.88 -16.97
C SER A 123 2.75 -1.74 -16.19
N LEU A 124 1.95 -0.83 -15.61
CA LEU A 124 2.42 0.29 -14.80
C LEU A 124 2.76 -0.10 -13.35
N HIS A 125 2.48 -1.34 -12.98
CA HIS A 125 2.78 -1.87 -11.66
C HIS A 125 4.11 -2.62 -11.69
N LYS A 126 5.01 -2.31 -10.75
CA LYS A 126 6.35 -2.91 -10.66
C LYS A 126 6.52 -3.65 -9.35
N PHE A 127 6.90 -4.90 -9.40
CA PHE A 127 7.27 -5.64 -8.19
C PHE A 127 8.63 -5.16 -7.68
N TYR A 128 8.75 -5.03 -6.35
CA TYR A 128 10.04 -4.69 -5.75
C TYR A 128 11.07 -5.80 -5.97
N PRO A 129 12.36 -5.46 -6.13
CA PRO A 129 13.42 -6.44 -6.38
C PRO A 129 13.48 -7.55 -5.32
N GLY A 130 13.54 -8.81 -5.76
CA GLY A 130 13.63 -9.99 -4.89
C GLY A 130 12.31 -10.43 -4.24
N VAL A 131 11.23 -9.63 -4.38
CA VAL A 131 9.94 -9.97 -3.75
C VAL A 131 9.27 -11.16 -4.43
N VAL A 132 9.27 -11.21 -5.75
CA VAL A 132 8.66 -12.34 -6.50
C VAL A 132 9.33 -13.66 -6.13
N GLU A 133 10.67 -13.69 -6.05
CA GLU A 133 11.45 -14.84 -5.64
C GLU A 133 11.10 -15.27 -4.21
N LYS A 134 11.00 -14.29 -3.29
CA LYS A 134 10.61 -14.55 -1.90
C LYS A 134 9.21 -15.13 -1.79
N LEU A 135 8.23 -14.61 -2.54
CA LEU A 135 6.88 -15.17 -2.58
C LEU A 135 6.88 -16.62 -3.08
N LYS A 136 7.60 -16.91 -4.18
CA LYS A 136 7.73 -18.28 -4.73
C LYS A 136 8.41 -19.22 -3.74
N MET A 137 9.47 -18.79 -3.06
CA MET A 137 10.12 -19.58 -2.01
C MET A 137 9.17 -19.87 -0.85
N THR A 138 8.41 -18.87 -0.41
CA THR A 138 7.43 -19.02 0.68
C THR A 138 6.32 -20.00 0.31
N LEU A 139 5.79 -19.94 -0.91
CA LEU A 139 4.77 -20.87 -1.42
C LEU A 139 5.27 -22.33 -1.49
N ASN A 140 6.56 -22.53 -1.68
CA ASN A 140 7.19 -23.86 -1.70
C ASN A 140 7.64 -24.31 -0.30
N SER A 141 7.30 -23.59 0.77
CA SER A 141 7.63 -23.90 2.15
C SER A 141 6.39 -24.35 2.95
N GLU A 142 6.56 -24.61 4.24
CA GLU A 142 5.44 -24.88 5.16
C GLU A 142 4.71 -23.57 5.63
N VAL A 143 5.23 -22.40 5.28
CA VAL A 143 4.68 -21.11 5.67
C VAL A 143 3.46 -20.78 4.79
N LYS A 144 2.33 -20.54 5.41
CA LYS A 144 1.13 -20.10 4.70
C LYS A 144 1.23 -18.60 4.35
N LEU A 145 1.17 -18.29 3.07
CA LEU A 145 1.23 -16.92 2.56
C LEU A 145 -0.17 -16.36 2.35
N TYR A 146 -0.41 -15.15 2.86
CA TYR A 146 -1.64 -14.40 2.65
C TYR A 146 -1.34 -12.95 2.24
N ILE A 147 -2.20 -12.38 1.40
CA ILE A 147 -2.20 -10.95 1.07
C ILE A 147 -3.37 -10.31 1.78
N VAL A 148 -3.11 -9.19 2.49
CA VAL A 148 -4.12 -8.42 3.23
C VAL A 148 -3.99 -6.95 2.84
N SER A 149 -4.79 -6.51 1.86
CA SER A 149 -4.62 -5.21 1.21
C SER A 149 -5.92 -4.43 1.06
N THR A 150 -5.82 -3.14 0.82
CA THR A 150 -6.95 -2.28 0.42
C THR A 150 -7.12 -2.20 -1.11
N LYS A 151 -6.23 -2.85 -1.89
CA LYS A 151 -6.40 -3.04 -3.33
C LYS A 151 -7.41 -4.14 -3.61
N GLU A 152 -8.13 -4.07 -4.74
CA GLU A 152 -9.05 -5.13 -5.16
C GLU A 152 -8.32 -6.46 -5.40
N GLY A 153 -8.83 -7.55 -4.80
CA GLY A 153 -8.21 -8.87 -4.84
C GLY A 153 -8.05 -9.42 -6.26
N ARG A 154 -8.99 -9.11 -7.17
CA ARG A 154 -8.90 -9.52 -8.59
C ARG A 154 -7.65 -8.97 -9.28
N PHE A 155 -7.25 -7.72 -9.01
CA PHE A 155 -6.06 -7.12 -9.61
C PHE A 155 -4.77 -7.64 -8.97
N ILE A 156 -4.79 -7.85 -7.64
CA ILE A 156 -3.68 -8.52 -6.95
C ILE A 156 -3.42 -9.88 -7.59
N GLN A 157 -4.48 -10.66 -7.82
CA GLN A 157 -4.36 -11.98 -8.42
C GLN A 157 -3.77 -11.95 -9.83
N GLN A 158 -4.26 -11.02 -10.68
CA GLN A 158 -3.75 -10.87 -12.05
C GLN A 158 -2.28 -10.45 -12.07
N LEU A 159 -1.89 -9.48 -11.22
CA LEU A 159 -0.50 -9.03 -11.10
C LEU A 159 0.41 -10.17 -10.65
N LEU A 160 0.02 -10.94 -9.62
CA LEU A 160 0.78 -12.09 -9.14
C LEU A 160 0.90 -13.18 -10.21
N GLN A 161 -0.17 -13.47 -10.95
CA GLN A 161 -0.17 -14.46 -12.03
C GLN A 161 0.79 -14.09 -13.17
N ARG A 162 0.89 -12.81 -13.54
CA ARG A 162 1.86 -12.33 -14.55
C ARG A 162 3.30 -12.63 -14.15
N GLU A 163 3.61 -12.55 -12.85
CA GLU A 163 4.93 -12.88 -12.31
C GLU A 163 5.12 -14.39 -12.03
N GLY A 164 4.12 -15.21 -12.38
CA GLY A 164 4.16 -16.65 -12.13
C GLY A 164 4.04 -17.01 -10.63
N VAL A 165 3.39 -16.16 -9.85
CA VAL A 165 3.06 -16.41 -8.44
C VAL A 165 1.60 -16.86 -8.37
N ASN A 166 1.38 -18.16 -8.15
CA ASN A 166 0.06 -18.77 -8.12
C ASN A 166 -0.47 -18.86 -6.69
N LEU A 167 -1.01 -17.75 -6.19
CA LEU A 167 -1.67 -17.70 -4.89
C LEU A 167 -3.18 -17.95 -5.08
N PRO A 168 -3.81 -18.86 -4.29
CA PRO A 168 -5.23 -19.11 -4.42
C PRO A 168 -6.04 -17.87 -4.01
N PRO A 169 -7.21 -17.61 -4.65
CA PRO A 169 -8.05 -16.45 -4.32
C PRO A 169 -8.44 -16.37 -2.83
N THR A 170 -8.58 -17.52 -2.17
CA THR A 170 -8.88 -17.61 -0.72
C THR A 170 -7.74 -17.15 0.19
N ALA A 171 -6.56 -16.90 -0.36
CA ALA A 171 -5.41 -16.34 0.37
C ALA A 171 -5.21 -14.84 0.09
N ILE A 172 -6.13 -14.20 -0.64
CA ILE A 172 -6.09 -12.77 -0.97
C ILE A 172 -7.32 -12.10 -0.33
N PHE A 173 -7.06 -11.19 0.60
CA PHE A 173 -8.06 -10.37 1.29
C PHE A 173 -7.91 -8.93 0.81
N GLY A 174 -8.66 -8.57 -0.22
CA GLY A 174 -8.60 -7.26 -0.86
C GLY A 174 -9.66 -6.28 -0.34
N LYS A 175 -9.83 -5.17 -1.06
CA LYS A 175 -10.80 -4.08 -0.77
C LYS A 175 -12.24 -4.60 -0.52
N GLU A 176 -12.62 -5.68 -1.17
CA GLU A 176 -13.94 -6.31 -1.09
C GLU A 176 -14.28 -6.87 0.30
N VAL A 177 -13.27 -7.13 1.14
CA VAL A 177 -13.47 -7.64 2.52
C VAL A 177 -14.08 -6.58 3.44
N LYS A 178 -13.87 -5.28 3.17
CA LYS A 178 -14.50 -4.11 3.84
C LYS A 178 -14.38 -4.12 5.37
N ARG A 179 -13.23 -4.52 5.90
CA ARG A 179 -12.94 -4.53 7.32
C ARG A 179 -11.48 -4.13 7.59
N PRO A 180 -11.15 -3.69 8.81
CA PRO A 180 -9.76 -3.41 9.18
C PRO A 180 -8.88 -4.64 9.05
N LYS A 181 -7.59 -4.44 8.69
CA LYS A 181 -6.65 -5.54 8.48
C LYS A 181 -6.48 -6.42 9.74
N TYR A 182 -6.50 -5.83 10.94
CA TYR A 182 -6.37 -6.59 12.20
C TYR A 182 -7.49 -7.64 12.39
N GLU A 183 -8.69 -7.41 11.89
CA GLU A 183 -9.76 -8.42 11.95
C GLU A 183 -9.43 -9.63 11.05
N THR A 184 -8.85 -9.37 9.87
CA THR A 184 -8.39 -10.44 8.98
C THR A 184 -7.25 -11.24 9.64
N LEU A 185 -6.28 -10.57 10.28
CA LEU A 185 -5.20 -11.27 10.99
C LEU A 185 -5.74 -12.16 12.12
N ARG A 186 -6.74 -11.67 12.87
CA ARG A 186 -7.42 -12.43 13.94
C ARG A 186 -8.09 -13.68 13.38
N GLU A 187 -8.81 -13.58 12.27
CA GLU A 187 -9.44 -14.73 11.62
C GLU A 187 -8.41 -15.76 11.11
N LEU A 188 -7.31 -15.29 10.52
CA LEU A 188 -6.24 -16.19 10.06
C LEU A 188 -5.62 -16.99 11.21
N ILE A 189 -5.38 -16.33 12.36
CA ILE A 189 -4.89 -16.98 13.58
C ILE A 189 -5.88 -18.02 14.07
N ALA A 190 -7.15 -17.67 14.18
CA ALA A 190 -8.20 -18.55 14.65
C ALA A 190 -8.41 -19.76 13.71
N ALA A 191 -8.50 -19.51 12.39
CA ALA A 191 -8.69 -20.56 11.39
C ALA A 191 -7.51 -21.55 11.33
N ALA A 192 -6.29 -21.07 11.57
CA ALA A 192 -5.10 -21.92 11.59
C ALA A 192 -4.85 -22.58 12.96
N ASN A 193 -5.57 -22.18 14.01
CA ASN A 193 -5.40 -22.60 15.39
C ASN A 193 -3.93 -22.48 15.85
N ILE A 194 -3.35 -21.27 15.71
CA ILE A 194 -1.95 -20.99 16.04
C ILE A 194 -1.85 -19.90 17.11
N PRO A 195 -0.77 -19.86 17.90
CA PRO A 195 -0.45 -18.69 18.73
C PRO A 195 -0.22 -17.44 17.87
N PRO A 196 -0.66 -16.23 18.32
CA PRO A 196 -0.48 -14.99 17.55
C PRO A 196 0.97 -14.72 17.14
N GLY A 197 1.96 -15.05 17.95
CA GLY A 197 3.40 -14.90 17.64
C GLY A 197 3.91 -15.69 16.43
N ASN A 198 3.11 -16.64 15.95
CA ASN A 198 3.40 -17.41 14.74
C ASN A 198 2.85 -16.78 13.45
N LEU A 199 2.14 -15.64 13.57
CA LEU A 199 1.75 -14.79 12.44
C LEU A 199 2.68 -13.58 12.38
N TRP A 200 3.30 -13.38 11.20
CA TRP A 200 4.10 -12.21 10.88
C TRP A 200 3.36 -11.36 9.87
N PHE A 201 3.25 -10.05 10.13
CA PHE A 201 2.56 -9.10 9.27
C PHE A 201 3.51 -8.01 8.82
N ILE A 202 3.61 -7.83 7.49
CA ILE A 202 4.44 -6.81 6.84
C ILE A 202 3.53 -5.79 6.18
N GLU A 203 3.76 -4.53 6.50
CA GLU A 203 2.97 -3.38 6.11
C GLU A 203 3.91 -2.20 5.84
N ASP A 204 3.56 -1.28 4.96
CA ASP A 204 4.34 -0.08 4.71
C ASP A 204 3.78 1.18 5.41
N ARG A 205 2.58 1.10 6.02
CA ARG A 205 1.92 2.18 6.75
C ARG A 205 2.00 1.95 8.25
N LEU A 206 2.79 2.80 8.95
CA LEU A 206 2.95 2.68 10.40
C LEU A 206 1.62 2.72 11.14
N LYS A 207 0.71 3.62 10.76
CA LYS A 207 -0.64 3.74 11.33
C LYS A 207 -1.43 2.42 11.28
N THR A 208 -1.29 1.64 10.21
CA THR A 208 -1.95 0.32 10.12
C THR A 208 -1.38 -0.66 11.14
N LEU A 209 -0.06 -0.66 11.35
CA LEU A 209 0.59 -1.48 12.39
C LEU A 209 0.17 -1.05 13.79
N GLU A 210 0.04 0.25 14.05
CA GLU A 210 -0.45 0.80 15.32
C GLU A 210 -1.88 0.33 15.62
N LEU A 211 -2.78 0.30 14.64
CA LEU A 211 -4.13 -0.27 14.80
C LEU A 211 -4.12 -1.76 15.19
N VAL A 212 -3.13 -2.53 14.72
CA VAL A 212 -2.94 -3.93 15.17
C VAL A 212 -2.44 -3.95 16.61
N GLN A 213 -1.52 -3.06 17.00
CA GLN A 213 -1.00 -2.96 18.36
C GLN A 213 -2.08 -2.62 19.39
N GLU A 214 -3.09 -1.85 19.00
CA GLU A 214 -4.24 -1.50 19.84
C GLU A 214 -5.12 -2.71 20.20
N GLN A 215 -4.91 -3.87 19.53
CA GLN A 215 -5.69 -5.08 19.78
C GLN A 215 -5.00 -5.99 20.79
N PRO A 216 -5.53 -6.15 22.03
CA PRO A 216 -4.86 -6.93 23.07
C PRO A 216 -4.64 -8.40 22.71
N ASP A 217 -5.56 -8.99 21.95
CA ASP A 217 -5.49 -10.38 21.49
C ASP A 217 -4.44 -10.62 20.37
N LEU A 218 -3.90 -9.54 19.77
CA LEU A 218 -2.86 -9.58 18.76
C LEU A 218 -1.48 -9.13 19.28
N ASN A 219 -1.30 -9.00 20.61
CA ASN A 219 -0.07 -8.48 21.21
C ASN A 219 1.19 -9.23 20.81
N ASP A 220 1.11 -10.52 20.53
CA ASP A 220 2.26 -11.35 20.16
C ASP A 220 2.52 -11.41 18.65
N VAL A 221 1.62 -10.88 17.82
CA VAL A 221 1.84 -10.81 16.35
C VAL A 221 3.13 -10.05 16.07
N LYS A 222 3.99 -10.59 15.22
CA LYS A 222 5.22 -9.91 14.79
C LYS A 222 4.89 -8.90 13.70
N LEU A 223 5.17 -7.64 13.97
CA LEU A 223 4.84 -6.51 13.11
C LEU A 223 6.09 -5.94 12.47
N PHE A 224 6.09 -5.81 11.15
CA PHE A 224 7.21 -5.29 10.39
C PHE A 224 6.76 -4.11 9.53
N LEU A 225 7.50 -2.98 9.64
CA LEU A 225 7.36 -1.86 8.73
C LEU A 225 8.36 -2.02 7.58
N ALA A 226 7.87 -2.14 6.36
CA ALA A 226 8.67 -2.17 5.15
C ALA A 226 9.27 -0.77 4.88
N ASP A 227 10.59 -0.60 5.07
CA ASP A 227 11.26 0.71 4.95
C ASP A 227 11.32 1.25 3.52
N TRP A 228 11.09 0.37 2.54
CA TRP A 228 11.08 0.68 1.10
C TRP A 228 9.70 1.13 0.58
N GLY A 229 8.66 1.06 1.42
CA GLY A 229 7.28 1.35 1.04
C GLY A 229 6.91 2.83 1.13
N TYR A 230 5.60 3.12 1.10
CA TYR A 230 5.06 4.48 1.10
C TYR A 230 4.99 5.06 2.51
N ASN A 231 6.15 5.21 3.15
CA ASN A 231 6.29 5.81 4.46
C ASN A 231 7.38 6.88 4.49
N THR A 232 7.28 7.78 5.45
CA THR A 232 8.18 8.90 5.64
C THR A 232 9.36 8.54 6.54
N GLN A 233 10.44 9.33 6.49
CA GLN A 233 11.56 9.17 7.43
C GLN A 233 11.13 9.33 8.90
N PRO A 234 10.25 10.29 9.29
CA PRO A 234 9.71 10.35 10.65
C PRO A 234 8.98 9.07 11.07
N GLU A 235 8.14 8.47 10.20
CA GLU A 235 7.46 7.20 10.50
C GLU A 235 8.44 6.04 10.71
N ARG A 236 9.48 5.92 9.87
CA ARG A 236 10.54 4.92 10.05
C ARG A 236 11.29 5.11 11.37
N LYS A 237 11.57 6.36 11.73
CA LYS A 237 12.20 6.68 13.03
C LYS A 237 11.27 6.36 14.20
N ALA A 238 9.98 6.63 14.08
CA ALA A 238 8.98 6.24 15.08
C ALA A 238 8.90 4.72 15.23
N ALA A 239 8.90 3.97 14.13
CA ALA A 239 8.93 2.51 14.14
C ALA A 239 10.20 1.96 14.83
N GLN A 240 11.38 2.54 14.59
CA GLN A 240 12.62 2.13 15.26
C GLN A 240 12.57 2.31 16.78
N ASN A 241 11.82 3.30 17.27
CA ASN A 241 11.64 3.57 18.69
C ASN A 241 10.47 2.77 19.30
N ASN A 242 9.69 2.07 18.49
CA ASN A 242 8.56 1.26 18.92
C ASN A 242 9.00 -0.20 19.13
N PRO A 243 9.02 -0.72 20.40
CA PRO A 243 9.50 -2.07 20.68
C PRO A 243 8.64 -3.18 20.05
N ARG A 244 7.45 -2.85 19.57
CA ARG A 244 6.50 -3.80 18.96
C ARG A 244 6.59 -3.85 17.43
N VAL A 245 7.23 -2.86 16.79
CA VAL A 245 7.38 -2.78 15.33
C VAL A 245 8.85 -2.92 14.97
N GLN A 246 9.15 -3.85 14.10
CA GLN A 246 10.49 -4.01 13.55
C GLN A 246 10.58 -3.32 12.18
N LEU A 247 11.61 -2.51 11.98
CA LEU A 247 11.90 -1.95 10.67
C LEU A 247 12.56 -3.03 9.82
N LEU A 248 11.97 -3.36 8.68
CA LEU A 248 12.46 -4.37 7.76
C LEU A 248 12.93 -3.71 6.47
N SER A 249 14.17 -3.95 6.07
CA SER A 249 14.66 -3.52 4.76
C SER A 249 14.33 -4.52 3.66
N LEU A 250 14.24 -4.04 2.41
CA LEU A 250 13.99 -4.91 1.25
C LEU A 250 15.06 -6.00 1.12
N SER A 251 16.31 -5.69 1.43
CA SER A 251 17.41 -6.67 1.42
C SER A 251 17.29 -7.74 2.52
N GLN A 252 16.69 -7.41 3.66
CA GLN A 252 16.36 -8.41 4.70
C GLN A 252 15.15 -9.24 4.30
N PHE A 253 14.11 -8.60 3.75
CA PHE A 253 12.91 -9.30 3.26
C PHE A 253 13.25 -10.43 2.27
N ALA A 254 14.18 -10.17 1.35
CA ALA A 254 14.63 -11.15 0.36
C ALA A 254 15.40 -12.34 0.96
N LYS A 255 15.87 -12.25 2.21
CA LYS A 255 16.61 -13.32 2.91
C LYS A 255 15.68 -14.31 3.62
N ASP A 256 16.29 -15.32 4.25
CA ASP A 256 15.59 -16.23 5.14
C ASP A 256 15.00 -15.50 6.36
N PHE A 257 13.91 -16.04 6.89
CA PHE A 257 13.19 -15.44 8.02
C PHE A 257 14.05 -15.22 9.28
N SER A 258 15.09 -16.03 9.47
CA SER A 258 16.04 -15.85 10.58
C SER A 258 16.83 -14.53 10.53
N GLY A 259 16.90 -13.88 9.37
CA GLY A 259 17.54 -12.59 9.19
C GLY A 259 16.59 -11.39 9.39
N TRP A 260 15.33 -11.61 9.81
CA TRP A 260 14.34 -10.56 10.01
C TRP A 260 14.23 -10.14 11.49
N LEU A 261 14.62 -10.99 12.41
CA LEU A 261 14.54 -10.80 13.88
C LEU A 261 15.86 -10.30 14.46
#